data_900c8507965b777ca265894e9c9e7fb7
#
_entry.id   900c8507965b777ca265894e9c9e7fb7
#
_cell.length_a   1.000
_cell.length_b   1.000
_cell.length_c   1.000
_cell.angle_alpha   90.00
_cell.angle_beta   90.00
_cell.angle_gamma   90.00
#
_symmetry.space_group_name_H-M   'P 1'
#
loop_
_entity.id
_entity.type
_entity.pdbx_description
1 polymer ?
#
loop_
_entity_poly.entity_id
_entity_poly.type
_entity_poly.pdbx_seq_one_letter_code
_entity_poly.pdbx_strand_id
1 'polypeptide(L)'
;MSDITISDRFIKLSEFEAIYHGLLDSYFPWNASKIVDDTKENRHRNMQMTHMFYEKHTPDESCKLLYPILQKLQPCAIIKIKANLIMGTDTLVEHGMHIDVLDAEDRDYLKTSIYYMNTCDGYTLFEDGTKI
;
A
#
# COMPACT_ATOMS: atom_id res chain seq x y z
N MET A 1 0.19 17.94 12.51
CA MET A 1 1.30 16.98 12.43
C MET A 1 0.70 15.59 12.54
N SER A 2 0.77 14.79 11.52
CA SER A 2 0.29 13.41 11.60
C SER A 2 1.29 12.60 12.43
N ASP A 3 0.85 11.94 13.49
CA ASP A 3 1.70 11.04 14.26
C ASP A 3 2.02 9.81 13.44
N ILE A 4 3.27 9.69 13.01
CA ILE A 4 3.77 8.52 12.28
C ILE A 4 4.25 7.50 13.31
N THR A 5 3.69 6.30 13.27
CA THR A 5 4.11 5.18 14.10
C THR A 5 4.74 4.10 13.22
N ILE A 6 5.94 3.67 13.54
CA ILE A 6 6.65 2.60 12.84
C ILE A 6 6.66 1.37 13.75
N SER A 7 6.35 0.21 13.19
CA SER A 7 6.36 -1.06 13.91
C SER A 7 7.04 -2.14 13.08
N ASP A 8 8.19 -2.59 13.55
CA ASP A 8 8.88 -3.73 12.94
C ASP A 8 8.26 -5.05 13.40
N ARG A 9 8.35 -6.07 12.54
CA ARG A 9 7.85 -7.42 12.82
C ARG A 9 6.39 -7.41 13.30
N PHE A 10 5.56 -6.65 12.59
CA PHE A 10 4.17 -6.41 12.98
C PHE A 10 3.36 -7.69 13.12
N ILE A 11 3.59 -8.71 12.28
CA ILE A 11 2.98 -10.04 12.35
C ILE A 11 4.06 -11.11 12.51
N LYS A 12 3.67 -12.35 12.79
CA LYS A 12 4.61 -13.47 12.89
C LYS A 12 5.24 -13.78 11.53
N LEU A 13 6.45 -14.31 11.53
CA LEU A 13 7.17 -14.66 10.29
C LEU A 13 6.36 -15.61 9.40
N SER A 14 5.74 -16.65 9.97
CA SER A 14 4.92 -17.59 9.20
C SER A 14 3.68 -16.95 8.55
N GLU A 15 3.09 -15.95 9.20
CA GLU A 15 1.98 -15.17 8.65
C GLU A 15 2.45 -14.25 7.52
N PHE A 16 3.61 -13.62 7.71
CA PHE A 16 4.25 -12.83 6.66
C PHE A 16 4.58 -13.67 5.42
N GLU A 17 5.21 -14.83 5.62
CA GLU A 17 5.55 -15.74 4.51
C GLU A 17 4.31 -16.20 3.73
N ALA A 18 3.22 -16.51 4.43
CA ALA A 18 1.96 -16.87 3.80
C ALA A 18 1.41 -15.74 2.91
N ILE A 19 1.44 -14.50 3.40
CA ILE A 19 1.01 -13.32 2.62
C ILE A 19 1.96 -13.10 1.43
N TYR A 20 3.27 -13.13 1.67
CA TYR A 20 4.28 -12.93 0.64
C TYR A 20 4.15 -13.93 -0.51
N HIS A 21 4.06 -15.22 -0.21
CA HIS A 21 3.89 -16.25 -1.22
C HIS A 21 2.51 -16.18 -1.90
N GLY A 22 1.47 -15.80 -1.18
CA GLY A 22 0.15 -15.58 -1.77
C GLY A 22 0.12 -14.44 -2.79
N LEU A 23 0.81 -13.34 -2.50
CA LEU A 23 0.92 -12.20 -3.42
C LEU A 23 1.78 -12.50 -4.66
N LEU A 24 2.78 -13.35 -4.52
CA LEU A 24 3.68 -13.74 -5.61
C LEU A 24 3.25 -15.01 -6.35
N ASP A 25 2.10 -15.59 -5.97
CA ASP A 25 1.53 -16.71 -6.71
C ASP A 25 1.21 -16.29 -8.16
N SER A 26 1.50 -17.18 -9.11
CA SER A 26 1.31 -16.91 -10.56
C SER A 26 -0.15 -16.68 -10.95
N TYR A 27 -1.08 -17.09 -10.11
CA TYR A 27 -2.53 -16.89 -10.32
C TYR A 27 -3.08 -15.72 -9.52
N PHE A 28 -2.26 -15.01 -8.73
CA PHE A 28 -2.73 -13.84 -8.01
C PHE A 28 -3.12 -12.71 -8.99
N PRO A 29 -4.34 -12.15 -8.88
CA PRO A 29 -4.88 -11.25 -9.90
C PRO A 29 -4.35 -9.82 -9.78
N TRP A 30 -3.14 -9.59 -10.24
CA TRP A 30 -2.58 -8.25 -10.40
C TRP A 30 -3.14 -7.55 -11.63
N ASN A 31 -3.46 -6.27 -11.50
CA ASN A 31 -3.96 -5.42 -12.57
C ASN A 31 -2.97 -4.29 -12.86
N ALA A 32 -2.68 -4.04 -14.13
CA ALA A 32 -1.86 -2.91 -14.53
C ALA A 32 -2.53 -1.58 -14.19
N SER A 33 -1.80 -0.66 -13.63
CA SER A 33 -2.28 0.64 -13.18
C SER A 33 -1.18 1.69 -13.32
N LYS A 34 -1.53 2.95 -13.14
CA LYS A 34 -0.57 4.03 -13.05
C LYS A 34 -0.36 4.45 -11.60
N ILE A 35 0.87 4.79 -11.25
CA ILE A 35 1.17 5.49 -10.02
C ILE A 35 0.61 6.91 -10.18
N VAL A 36 0.00 7.44 -9.11
CA VAL A 36 -0.46 8.84 -9.11
C VAL A 36 0.75 9.74 -9.13
N ASP A 37 0.95 10.44 -10.25
CA ASP A 37 2.09 11.31 -10.46
C ASP A 37 1.73 12.35 -11.53
N ASP A 38 1.64 13.59 -11.13
CA ASP A 38 1.32 14.72 -12.01
C ASP A 38 2.55 15.28 -12.75
N THR A 39 3.74 14.74 -12.45
CA THR A 39 4.97 15.19 -13.09
C THR A 39 5.09 14.65 -14.52
N LYS A 40 5.45 15.50 -15.47
CA LYS A 40 5.65 15.08 -16.86
C LYS A 40 6.89 14.19 -17.03
N GLU A 41 7.88 14.37 -16.15
CA GLU A 41 9.17 13.68 -16.20
C GLU A 41 9.04 12.18 -15.95
N ASN A 42 8.13 11.78 -15.07
CA ASN A 42 7.93 10.37 -14.67
C ASN A 42 6.89 9.62 -15.51
N ARG A 43 6.34 10.24 -16.55
CA ARG A 43 5.24 9.68 -17.33
C ARG A 43 5.50 8.28 -17.88
N HIS A 44 6.76 7.93 -18.16
CA HIS A 44 7.16 6.62 -18.68
C HIS A 44 7.51 5.61 -17.59
N ARG A 45 7.58 6.04 -16.34
CA ARG A 45 8.04 5.24 -15.20
C ARG A 45 6.98 5.11 -14.10
N ASN A 46 5.75 5.51 -14.37
CA ASN A 46 4.66 5.53 -13.39
C ASN A 46 3.76 4.28 -13.46
N MET A 47 4.22 3.21 -14.06
CA MET A 47 3.47 1.96 -14.14
C MET A 47 3.66 1.13 -12.87
N GLN A 48 2.58 0.57 -12.39
CA GLN A 48 2.55 -0.37 -11.26
C GLN A 48 1.53 -1.47 -11.53
N MET A 49 1.60 -2.53 -10.73
CA MET A 49 0.53 -3.51 -10.64
C MET A 49 -0.22 -3.28 -9.33
N THR A 50 -1.53 -3.41 -9.35
CA THR A 50 -2.36 -3.21 -8.16
C THR A 50 -3.35 -4.35 -8.00
N HIS A 51 -3.73 -4.61 -6.75
CA HIS A 51 -4.85 -5.46 -6.42
C HIS A 51 -5.71 -4.81 -5.33
N MET A 52 -7.02 -4.75 -5.54
CA MET A 52 -7.96 -4.18 -4.58
C MET A 52 -8.58 -5.29 -3.75
N PHE A 53 -8.19 -5.38 -2.46
CA PHE A 53 -8.74 -6.36 -1.53
C PHE A 53 -10.07 -5.95 -0.93
N TYR A 54 -10.28 -4.65 -0.76
CA TYR A 54 -11.49 -4.11 -0.14
C TYR A 54 -11.78 -2.71 -0.68
N GLU A 55 -12.98 -2.53 -1.18
CA GLU A 55 -13.47 -1.23 -1.64
C GLU A 55 -15.01 -1.20 -1.59
N LYS A 56 -15.58 -0.03 -1.32
CA LYS A 56 -17.05 0.18 -1.31
C LYS A 56 -17.79 -0.86 -0.45
N HIS A 57 -17.26 -1.09 0.74
CA HIS A 57 -17.82 -2.06 1.71
C HIS A 57 -17.81 -3.52 1.26
N THR A 58 -17.04 -3.85 0.24
CA THR A 58 -16.98 -5.20 -0.32
C THR A 58 -15.55 -5.73 -0.31
N PRO A 59 -15.26 -6.80 0.47
CA PRO A 59 -14.01 -7.53 0.34
C PRO A 59 -14.04 -8.43 -0.89
N ASP A 60 -12.88 -8.63 -1.52
CA ASP A 60 -12.72 -9.70 -2.48
C ASP A 60 -12.32 -11.02 -1.77
N GLU A 61 -12.26 -12.12 -2.50
CA GLU A 61 -11.92 -13.43 -1.94
C GLU A 61 -10.50 -13.49 -1.37
N SER A 62 -9.57 -12.71 -1.91
CA SER A 62 -8.18 -12.65 -1.49
C SER A 62 -7.99 -11.86 -0.18
N CYS A 63 -8.98 -11.08 0.25
CA CYS A 63 -8.90 -10.26 1.47
C CYS A 63 -8.56 -11.10 2.71
N LYS A 64 -8.98 -12.36 2.75
CA LYS A 64 -8.65 -13.32 3.83
C LYS A 64 -7.14 -13.50 4.04
N LEU A 65 -6.33 -13.29 3.00
CA LEU A 65 -4.88 -13.37 3.08
C LEU A 65 -4.31 -12.33 4.06
N LEU A 66 -4.99 -11.20 4.22
CA LEU A 66 -4.58 -10.09 5.07
C LEU A 66 -5.13 -10.15 6.50
N TYR A 67 -5.87 -11.21 6.87
CA TYR A 67 -6.45 -11.32 8.20
C TYR A 67 -5.45 -11.18 9.36
N PRO A 68 -4.22 -11.72 9.29
CA PRO A 68 -3.25 -11.53 10.37
C PRO A 68 -2.93 -10.05 10.63
N ILE A 69 -2.83 -9.25 9.56
CA ILE A 69 -2.61 -7.81 9.66
C ILE A 69 -3.83 -7.12 10.26
N LEU A 70 -5.02 -7.42 9.74
CA LEU A 70 -6.28 -6.80 10.18
C LEU A 70 -6.61 -7.15 11.63
N GLN A 71 -6.38 -8.39 12.05
CA GLN A 71 -6.58 -8.82 13.44
C GLN A 71 -5.69 -8.07 14.42
N LYS A 72 -4.46 -7.77 14.03
CA LYS A 72 -3.54 -7.01 14.88
C LYS A 72 -3.79 -5.51 14.83
N LEU A 73 -4.14 -4.98 13.67
CA LEU A 73 -4.42 -3.55 13.47
C LEU A 73 -5.74 -3.12 14.12
N GLN A 74 -6.74 -4.02 14.17
CA GLN A 74 -8.08 -3.80 14.73
C GLN A 74 -8.74 -2.50 14.26
N PRO A 75 -8.89 -2.27 12.95
CA PRO A 75 -9.53 -1.06 12.45
C PRO A 75 -11.00 -1.02 12.87
N CYS A 76 -11.49 0.15 13.31
CA CYS A 76 -12.91 0.34 13.62
C CYS A 76 -13.79 0.27 12.37
N ALA A 77 -13.26 0.75 11.25
CA ALA A 77 -13.88 0.69 9.93
C ALA A 77 -12.81 0.65 8.86
N ILE A 78 -13.14 0.07 7.72
CA ILE A 78 -12.22 -0.02 6.57
C ILE A 78 -12.84 0.72 5.40
N ILE A 79 -12.08 1.65 4.81
CA ILE A 79 -12.49 2.37 3.61
C ILE A 79 -11.97 1.64 2.37
N LYS A 80 -10.68 1.31 2.38
CA LYS A 80 -10.01 0.67 1.24
C LYS A 80 -8.80 -0.13 1.70
N ILE A 81 -8.57 -1.28 1.06
CA ILE A 81 -7.33 -2.04 1.18
C ILE A 81 -6.82 -2.36 -0.21
N LYS A 82 -5.62 -1.94 -0.52
CA LYS A 82 -4.99 -2.10 -1.83
C LYS A 82 -3.55 -2.56 -1.68
N ALA A 83 -3.13 -3.51 -2.50
CA ALA A 83 -1.71 -3.80 -2.71
C ALA A 83 -1.19 -3.05 -3.93
N ASN A 84 0.03 -2.56 -3.83
CA ASN A 84 0.79 -1.99 -4.94
C ASN A 84 2.06 -2.80 -5.14
N LEU A 85 2.32 -3.24 -6.37
CA LEU A 85 3.58 -3.83 -6.79
C LEU A 85 4.25 -2.86 -7.75
N ILE A 86 5.28 -2.18 -7.26
CA ILE A 86 6.03 -1.20 -8.04
C ILE A 86 7.19 -1.92 -8.72
N MET A 87 7.30 -1.75 -10.02
CA MET A 87 8.36 -2.37 -10.83
C MET A 87 9.70 -1.68 -10.57
N GLY A 88 10.78 -2.47 -10.59
CA GLY A 88 12.12 -1.93 -10.50
C GLY A 88 12.45 -1.01 -11.70
N THR A 89 13.17 0.07 -11.42
CA THR A 89 13.64 1.04 -12.40
C THR A 89 15.16 1.14 -12.37
N ASP A 90 15.75 1.66 -13.42
CA ASP A 90 17.20 1.85 -13.55
C ASP A 90 17.76 2.88 -12.55
N THR A 91 16.93 3.81 -12.13
CA THR A 91 17.24 4.84 -11.13
C THR A 91 16.07 5.01 -10.18
N LEU A 92 16.34 5.57 -9.00
CA LEU A 92 15.28 5.92 -8.06
C LEU A 92 14.35 6.98 -8.68
N VAL A 93 13.05 6.71 -8.64
CA VAL A 93 12.02 7.62 -9.14
C VAL A 93 11.16 8.08 -7.99
N GLU A 94 11.17 9.38 -7.72
CA GLU A 94 10.28 10.02 -6.75
C GLU A 94 9.03 10.52 -7.46
N HIS A 95 7.87 9.97 -7.09
CA HIS A 95 6.58 10.34 -7.66
C HIS A 95 5.95 11.51 -6.90
N GLY A 96 4.97 12.17 -7.53
CA GLY A 96 4.26 13.30 -6.96
C GLY A 96 3.51 12.97 -5.66
N MET A 97 3.41 13.97 -4.80
CA MET A 97 2.62 13.88 -3.57
C MET A 97 1.14 13.73 -3.89
N HIS A 98 0.46 12.86 -3.17
CA HIS A 98 -0.98 12.66 -3.31
C HIS A 98 -1.60 12.20 -1.99
N ILE A 99 -2.91 12.20 -1.92
CA ILE A 99 -3.69 11.61 -0.84
C ILE A 99 -4.54 10.47 -1.39
N ASP A 100 -4.66 9.39 -0.61
CA ASP A 100 -5.31 8.15 -1.08
C ASP A 100 -6.84 8.23 -1.09
N VAL A 101 -7.43 9.09 -0.27
CA VAL A 101 -8.89 9.23 -0.14
C VAL A 101 -9.27 10.70 -0.29
N LEU A 102 -9.80 11.05 -1.47
CA LEU A 102 -10.13 12.44 -1.82
C LEU A 102 -11.48 12.90 -1.24
N ASP A 103 -12.45 12.00 -1.18
CA ASP A 103 -13.86 12.33 -0.94
C ASP A 103 -14.32 12.14 0.52
N ALA A 104 -13.38 11.97 1.45
CA ALA A 104 -13.76 11.83 2.85
C ALA A 104 -14.05 13.19 3.48
N GLU A 105 -15.28 13.36 3.97
CA GLU A 105 -15.70 14.58 4.68
C GLU A 105 -14.92 14.79 5.99
N ASP A 106 -14.54 13.68 6.66
CA ASP A 106 -13.84 13.67 7.96
C ASP A 106 -12.40 13.15 7.84
N ARG A 107 -11.55 13.83 7.08
CA ARG A 107 -10.15 13.41 6.85
C ARG A 107 -9.32 13.30 8.13
N ASP A 108 -9.64 14.09 9.14
CA ASP A 108 -8.89 14.14 10.41
C ASP A 108 -9.00 12.84 11.22
N TYR A 109 -10.01 12.01 10.95
CA TYR A 109 -10.20 10.69 11.57
C TYR A 109 -9.64 9.53 10.76
N LEU A 110 -9.20 9.78 9.52
CA LEU A 110 -8.64 8.75 8.67
C LEU A 110 -7.19 8.45 9.05
N LYS A 111 -6.88 7.16 9.08
CA LYS A 111 -5.51 6.67 9.23
C LYS A 111 -5.15 5.80 8.03
N THR A 112 -3.98 6.04 7.48
CA THR A 112 -3.38 5.18 6.46
C THR A 112 -2.35 4.29 7.12
N SER A 113 -2.43 2.99 6.87
CA SER A 113 -1.44 2.02 7.30
C SER A 113 -0.78 1.42 6.07
N ILE A 114 0.55 1.41 6.04
CA ILE A 114 1.34 0.82 4.95
C ILE A 114 2.10 -0.37 5.53
N TYR A 115 1.96 -1.52 4.88
CA TYR A 115 2.71 -2.71 5.22
C TYR A 115 3.68 -3.03 4.09
N TYR A 116 4.97 -2.85 4.35
CA TYR A 116 6.03 -3.11 3.39
C TYR A 116 6.35 -4.60 3.35
N MET A 117 6.31 -5.20 2.18
CA MET A 117 6.45 -6.65 1.97
C MET A 117 7.86 -7.11 1.60
N ASN A 118 8.74 -6.19 1.24
CA ASN A 118 10.11 -6.52 0.83
C ASN A 118 11.08 -5.38 1.14
N THR A 119 12.36 -5.70 1.17
CA THR A 119 13.42 -4.71 1.26
C THR A 119 13.70 -4.13 -0.13
N CYS A 120 13.78 -2.82 -0.23
CA CYS A 120 14.14 -2.09 -1.44
C CYS A 120 14.82 -0.77 -1.07
N ASP A 121 15.30 -0.04 -2.04
CA ASP A 121 15.85 1.31 -1.89
C ASP A 121 14.77 2.42 -2.01
N GLY A 122 13.52 2.04 -2.27
CA GLY A 122 12.39 2.94 -2.28
C GLY A 122 11.98 3.40 -0.88
N TYR A 123 11.23 4.48 -0.82
CA TYR A 123 10.73 5.05 0.43
C TYR A 123 9.37 5.73 0.23
N THR A 124 8.67 5.92 1.31
CA THR A 124 7.51 6.83 1.36
C THR A 124 7.99 8.19 1.89
N LEU A 125 7.76 9.24 1.10
CA LEU A 125 8.04 10.63 1.47
C LEU A 125 6.75 11.29 1.98
N PHE A 126 6.82 11.89 3.14
CA PHE A 126 5.73 12.67 3.72
C PHE A 126 5.92 14.18 3.49
N GLU A 127 4.84 14.95 3.59
CA GLU A 127 4.83 16.39 3.34
C GLU A 127 5.81 17.17 4.23
N ASP A 128 6.04 16.70 5.45
CA ASP A 128 7.01 17.31 6.39
C ASP A 128 8.47 16.96 6.10
N GLY A 129 8.73 16.22 5.02
CA GLY A 129 10.05 15.76 4.63
C GLY A 129 10.51 14.45 5.25
N THR A 130 9.70 13.83 6.12
CA THR A 130 9.99 12.52 6.70
C THR A 130 10.04 11.46 5.60
N LYS A 131 11.04 10.57 5.65
CA LYS A 131 11.20 9.42 4.75
C LYS A 131 11.18 8.13 5.56
N ILE A 132 10.42 7.16 5.10
CA ILE A 132 10.33 5.82 5.68
C ILE A 132 10.47 4.77 4.60
#